data_7675a725ab97b3f207bd2f6fc23daab8
#
_entry.id   7675a725ab97b3f207bd2f6fc23daab8
#
_cell.length_a   1.000
_cell.length_b   1.000
_cell.length_c   1.000
_cell.angle_alpha   90.00
_cell.angle_beta   90.00
_cell.angle_gamma   90.00
#
_symmetry.space_group_name_H-M   'P 1'
#
loop_
_entity.id
_entity.type
_entity.pdbx_description
1 polymer ?
#
loop_
_entity_poly.entity_id
_entity_poly.type
_entity_poly.pdbx_seq_one_letter_code
_entity_poly.pdbx_strand_id
1 'polypeptide(L)'
;NPVNSREMTMNSGTMQLVDRSKLTSAFNTIFEFGLFSESTIRLNSRSYLRALTSITSGDGDVPMGNDFGGLKYGLRLDYLPNGLFTRYGQYRQVDLVRERTPKLVFGARGSFNEGISSRRGRAQGSILYLDQDFKTSLPNYWQLGADFLFKFRGVSILGEYVYADASVPADISYRVRNDGSMSNSFLIDGIQNVDSYVKNRMMIGHGYNIQGGYVSLFFI
;
A
#
# COMPACT_ATOMS: atom_id res chain seq x y z
N ASN A 1 -3.12 5.87 -0.84
CA ASN A 1 -2.96 5.45 -2.24
C ASN A 1 -3.84 4.22 -2.51
N PRO A 2 -4.87 4.32 -3.39
CA PRO A 2 -5.82 3.23 -3.67
C PRO A 2 -5.19 2.03 -4.38
N VAL A 3 -4.02 2.20 -4.99
CA VAL A 3 -3.30 1.10 -5.63
C VAL A 3 -2.77 0.12 -4.58
N ASN A 4 -2.38 0.59 -3.41
CA ASN A 4 -1.63 -0.20 -2.43
C ASN A 4 -2.47 -1.10 -1.52
N SER A 5 -3.80 -0.92 -1.41
CA SER A 5 -4.65 -1.73 -0.53
C SER A 5 -6.12 -1.64 -0.94
N ARG A 6 -6.88 -2.72 -0.73
CA ARG A 6 -8.34 -2.70 -0.90
C ARG A 6 -8.99 -1.72 0.06
N GLU A 7 -8.56 -1.69 1.31
CA GLU A 7 -9.08 -0.74 2.31
C GLU A 7 -8.82 0.72 1.89
N MET A 8 -7.72 0.99 1.18
CA MET A 8 -7.40 2.33 0.67
C MET A 8 -8.26 2.74 -0.54
N THR A 9 -8.97 1.81 -1.19
CA THR A 9 -9.99 2.15 -2.18
C THR A 9 -11.30 2.60 -1.53
N MET A 10 -11.46 2.40 -0.22
CA MET A 10 -12.65 2.71 0.55
C MET A 10 -12.49 4.03 1.29
N ASN A 11 -13.57 4.78 1.41
CA ASN A 11 -13.60 5.98 2.24
C ASN A 11 -13.73 5.57 3.72
N SER A 12 -13.17 6.34 4.65
CA SER A 12 -13.28 6.08 6.09
C SER A 12 -14.74 5.96 6.57
N GLY A 13 -15.66 6.73 6.02
CA GLY A 13 -17.10 6.58 6.29
C GLY A 13 -17.75 5.31 5.74
N THR A 14 -17.05 4.51 4.95
CA THR A 14 -17.52 3.24 4.38
C THR A 14 -16.83 2.01 4.96
N MET A 15 -16.02 2.20 5.99
CA MET A 15 -15.33 1.16 6.76
C MET A 15 -16.12 0.83 8.01
N GLN A 16 -17.00 -0.17 7.92
CA GLN A 16 -17.93 -0.52 9.01
C GLN A 16 -17.43 -1.69 9.88
N LEU A 17 -16.41 -2.41 9.49
CA LEU A 17 -15.84 -3.53 10.25
C LEU A 17 -14.67 -3.06 11.11
N VAL A 18 -13.64 -2.52 10.48
CA VAL A 18 -12.45 -1.96 11.12
C VAL A 18 -12.09 -0.70 10.36
N ASP A 19 -11.75 0.38 11.05
CA ASP A 19 -11.39 1.65 10.41
C ASP A 19 -10.22 1.45 9.44
N ARG A 20 -9.12 0.86 9.90
CA ARG A 20 -8.03 0.36 9.03
C ARG A 20 -7.34 -0.78 9.72
N SER A 21 -7.08 -1.86 8.96
CA SER A 21 -6.34 -2.99 9.48
C SER A 21 -4.91 -2.60 9.86
N LYS A 22 -4.32 -3.37 10.77
CA LYS A 22 -2.89 -3.24 11.09
C LYS A 22 -2.02 -3.46 9.86
N LEU A 23 -2.47 -4.30 8.90
CA LEU A 23 -1.80 -4.53 7.64
C LEU A 23 -1.72 -3.23 6.82
N THR A 24 -2.85 -2.57 6.60
CA THR A 24 -2.90 -1.29 5.89
C THR A 24 -2.08 -0.23 6.60
N SER A 25 -2.16 -0.13 7.92
CA SER A 25 -1.38 0.82 8.71
C SER A 25 0.12 0.54 8.68
N ALA A 26 0.53 -0.73 8.54
CA ALA A 26 1.95 -1.10 8.51
C ALA A 26 2.59 -0.85 7.14
N PHE A 27 1.94 -1.20 6.05
CA PHE A 27 2.54 -1.27 4.72
C PHE A 27 2.13 -0.15 3.78
N ASN A 28 1.07 0.59 4.06
CA ASN A 28 0.54 1.57 3.11
C ASN A 28 0.69 3.01 3.60
N THR A 29 0.94 3.91 2.67
CA THR A 29 0.82 5.35 2.84
C THR A 29 -0.65 5.76 2.76
N ILE A 30 -1.07 6.67 3.64
CA ILE A 30 -2.45 7.17 3.67
C ILE A 30 -2.65 8.20 2.58
N PHE A 31 -1.73 9.14 2.46
CA PHE A 31 -1.75 10.20 1.46
C PHE A 31 -0.49 10.14 0.62
N GLU A 32 -0.63 10.38 -0.66
CA GLU A 32 0.46 10.59 -1.62
C GLU A 32 0.00 11.61 -2.64
N PHE A 33 0.87 12.50 -3.04
CA PHE A 33 0.61 13.46 -4.09
C PHE A 33 1.07 12.89 -5.42
N GLY A 34 0.25 13.01 -6.47
CA GLY A 34 0.62 12.52 -7.79
C GLY A 34 -0.54 12.35 -8.75
N LEU A 35 -0.29 11.64 -9.81
CA LEU A 35 -1.25 11.33 -10.86
C LEU A 35 -1.84 9.94 -10.64
N PHE A 36 -3.14 9.84 -10.77
CA PHE A 36 -3.89 8.59 -10.70
C PHE A 36 -4.75 8.44 -11.94
N SER A 37 -4.78 7.24 -12.49
CA SER A 37 -5.69 6.89 -13.59
C SER A 37 -6.47 5.64 -13.22
N GLU A 38 -7.75 5.64 -13.53
CA GLU A 38 -8.63 4.48 -13.38
C GLU A 38 -9.37 4.21 -14.68
N SER A 39 -9.40 2.95 -15.11
CA SER A 39 -10.12 2.49 -16.26
C SER A 39 -10.89 1.23 -15.94
N THR A 40 -12.14 1.12 -16.41
CA THR A 40 -12.98 -0.07 -16.25
C THR A 40 -13.40 -0.58 -17.61
N ILE A 41 -13.03 -1.82 -17.91
CA ILE A 41 -13.30 -2.48 -19.18
C ILE A 41 -14.27 -3.64 -18.95
N ARG A 42 -15.31 -3.72 -19.74
CA ARG A 42 -16.21 -4.87 -19.77
C ARG A 42 -15.58 -5.98 -20.61
N LEU A 43 -15.31 -7.12 -20.02
CA LEU A 43 -14.71 -8.27 -20.72
C LEU A 43 -15.76 -9.12 -21.44
N ASN A 44 -16.92 -9.32 -20.81
CA ASN A 44 -18.04 -10.06 -21.37
C ASN A 44 -19.37 -9.57 -20.77
N SER A 45 -20.47 -10.30 -20.98
CA SER A 45 -21.80 -9.93 -20.48
C SER A 45 -21.87 -9.74 -18.96
N ARG A 46 -20.98 -10.37 -18.17
CA ARG A 46 -21.03 -10.39 -16.70
C ARG A 46 -19.77 -9.95 -16.03
N SER A 47 -18.60 -10.01 -16.66
CA SER A 47 -17.33 -9.71 -16.00
C SER A 47 -16.71 -8.40 -16.45
N TYR A 48 -15.97 -7.79 -15.53
CA TYR A 48 -15.27 -6.54 -15.71
C TYR A 48 -13.81 -6.64 -15.21
N LEU A 49 -12.94 -5.90 -15.84
CA LEU A 49 -11.58 -5.65 -15.40
C LEU A 49 -11.44 -4.16 -15.13
N ARG A 50 -10.93 -3.81 -13.95
CA ARG A 50 -10.60 -2.45 -13.58
C ARG A 50 -9.10 -2.35 -13.38
N ALA A 51 -8.47 -1.38 -14.02
CA ALA A 51 -7.05 -1.07 -13.88
C ALA A 51 -6.90 0.30 -13.22
N LEU A 52 -6.08 0.37 -12.18
CA LEU A 52 -5.68 1.62 -11.54
C LEU A 52 -4.16 1.75 -11.67
N THR A 53 -3.69 2.91 -12.10
CA THR A 53 -2.28 3.25 -12.14
C THR A 53 -2.02 4.50 -11.32
N SER A 54 -0.81 4.62 -10.78
CA SER A 54 -0.39 5.80 -10.05
C SER A 54 1.08 6.11 -10.28
N ILE A 55 1.39 7.42 -10.35
CA ILE A 55 2.75 7.96 -10.26
C ILE A 55 2.68 9.02 -9.18
N THR A 56 3.40 8.80 -8.07
CA THR A 56 3.29 9.65 -6.87
C THR A 56 4.67 10.03 -6.35
N SER A 57 4.71 10.98 -5.41
CA SER A 57 5.95 11.48 -4.79
C SER A 57 6.75 10.40 -4.04
N GLY A 58 6.14 9.29 -3.63
CA GLY A 58 6.85 8.17 -3.02
C GLY A 58 7.04 8.25 -1.51
N ASP A 59 7.42 9.37 -0.95
CA ASP A 59 7.74 9.51 0.48
C ASP A 59 6.56 9.91 1.38
N GLY A 60 5.34 9.91 0.84
CA GLY A 60 4.11 9.98 1.63
C GLY A 60 3.48 11.36 1.69
N ASP A 61 3.10 11.81 2.88
CA ASP A 61 2.12 12.86 3.11
C ASP A 61 2.67 14.29 3.22
N VAL A 62 3.94 14.52 2.89
CA VAL A 62 4.56 15.86 2.84
C VAL A 62 5.03 16.17 1.41
N PRO A 63 4.10 16.46 0.48
CA PRO A 63 4.44 16.58 -0.95
C PRO A 63 5.30 17.80 -1.30
N MET A 64 5.42 18.76 -0.38
CA MET A 64 6.15 20.01 -0.56
C MET A 64 7.35 20.14 0.39
N GLY A 65 7.68 19.09 1.14
CA GLY A 65 8.83 19.06 2.03
C GLY A 65 10.12 18.64 1.31
N ASN A 66 11.19 18.52 2.07
CA ASN A 66 12.45 17.94 1.58
C ASN A 66 12.25 16.42 1.36
N ASP A 67 11.73 16.07 0.22
CA ASP A 67 11.68 14.72 -0.28
C ASP A 67 13.02 14.41 -0.94
N PHE A 68 13.75 13.45 -0.40
CA PHE A 68 15.04 13.01 -0.93
C PHE A 68 14.91 11.80 -1.85
N GLY A 69 13.70 11.25 -1.98
CA GLY A 69 13.40 10.09 -2.80
C GLY A 69 13.02 10.44 -4.24
N GLY A 70 12.83 9.40 -5.03
CA GLY A 70 12.31 9.49 -6.39
C GLY A 70 10.78 9.29 -6.44
N LEU A 71 10.31 8.91 -7.62
CA LEU A 71 8.89 8.65 -7.84
C LEU A 71 8.50 7.24 -7.44
N LYS A 72 7.25 7.09 -7.06
CA LYS A 72 6.62 5.79 -6.85
C LYS A 72 5.64 5.49 -7.96
N TYR A 73 5.77 4.31 -8.51
CA TYR A 73 4.91 3.77 -9.56
C TYR A 73 4.02 2.68 -8.98
N GLY A 74 2.75 2.68 -9.34
CA GLY A 74 1.81 1.68 -8.86
C GLY A 74 0.86 1.20 -9.95
N LEU A 75 0.56 -0.10 -9.91
CA LEU A 75 -0.44 -0.76 -10.75
C LEU A 75 -1.33 -1.65 -9.88
N ARG A 76 -2.63 -1.57 -10.11
CA ARG A 76 -3.63 -2.45 -9.53
C ARG A 76 -4.58 -2.94 -10.61
N LEU A 77 -4.86 -4.23 -10.61
CA LEU A 77 -5.84 -4.87 -11.46
C LEU A 77 -6.91 -5.54 -10.61
N ASP A 78 -8.17 -5.18 -10.81
CA ASP A 78 -9.32 -5.77 -10.15
C ASP A 78 -10.16 -6.54 -11.18
N TYR A 79 -10.35 -7.83 -10.96
CA TYR A 79 -11.23 -8.68 -11.75
C TYR A 79 -12.55 -8.91 -11.02
N LEU A 80 -13.67 -8.57 -11.67
CA LEU A 80 -15.02 -8.68 -11.16
C LEU A 80 -15.80 -9.74 -11.97
N PRO A 81 -15.73 -11.03 -11.61
CA PRO A 81 -16.34 -12.11 -12.41
C PRO A 81 -17.87 -12.03 -12.48
N ASN A 82 -18.51 -11.54 -11.43
CA ASN A 82 -19.97 -11.54 -11.27
C ASN A 82 -20.59 -10.14 -11.49
N GLY A 83 -19.88 -9.27 -12.21
CA GLY A 83 -20.31 -7.91 -12.51
C GLY A 83 -20.03 -6.90 -11.41
N LEU A 84 -20.38 -5.66 -11.68
CA LEU A 84 -20.21 -4.57 -10.75
C LEU A 84 -21.12 -4.77 -9.52
N PHE A 85 -20.66 -4.27 -8.38
CA PHE A 85 -21.47 -4.24 -7.16
C PHE A 85 -22.55 -3.16 -7.25
N THR A 86 -23.70 -3.43 -6.64
CA THR A 86 -24.82 -2.48 -6.58
C THR A 86 -24.42 -1.24 -5.77
N ARG A 87 -24.74 -0.05 -6.28
CA ARG A 87 -24.47 1.24 -5.61
C ARG A 87 -23.02 1.39 -5.16
N TYR A 88 -22.07 1.02 -6.01
CA TYR A 88 -20.64 1.11 -5.73
C TYR A 88 -20.19 0.33 -4.48
N GLY A 89 -20.84 -0.82 -4.23
CA GLY A 89 -20.56 -1.66 -3.07
C GLY A 89 -19.11 -2.16 -2.96
N GLN A 90 -18.34 -2.16 -4.07
CA GLN A 90 -16.90 -2.49 -4.05
C GLN A 90 -16.05 -1.50 -3.24
N TYR A 91 -16.57 -0.30 -2.96
CA TYR A 91 -15.90 0.74 -2.15
C TYR A 91 -16.40 0.81 -0.71
N ARG A 92 -17.04 -0.24 -0.22
CA ARG A 92 -17.54 -0.37 1.15
C ARG A 92 -17.11 -1.71 1.74
N GLN A 93 -16.89 -1.76 3.04
CA GLN A 93 -16.53 -3.03 3.70
C GLN A 93 -17.73 -3.97 3.77
N VAL A 94 -18.88 -3.52 4.26
CA VAL A 94 -20.04 -4.37 4.46
C VAL A 94 -21.07 -4.29 3.34
N ASP A 95 -21.90 -5.32 3.22
CA ASP A 95 -22.97 -5.44 2.23
C ASP A 95 -24.27 -4.77 2.72
N LEU A 96 -24.26 -3.43 2.82
CA LEU A 96 -25.41 -2.64 3.25
C LEU A 96 -26.62 -2.76 2.31
N VAL A 97 -26.37 -3.02 1.03
CA VAL A 97 -27.46 -3.15 0.03
C VAL A 97 -28.02 -4.56 -0.07
N ARG A 98 -27.41 -5.52 0.66
CA ARG A 98 -27.74 -6.95 0.67
C ARG A 98 -27.83 -7.49 -0.76
N GLU A 99 -26.67 -7.53 -1.44
CA GLU A 99 -26.54 -8.02 -2.80
C GLU A 99 -27.37 -9.28 -3.04
N ARG A 100 -28.28 -9.24 -4.01
CA ARG A 100 -29.19 -10.36 -4.30
C ARG A 100 -28.49 -11.53 -4.96
N THR A 101 -27.39 -11.27 -5.64
CA THR A 101 -26.51 -12.26 -6.28
C THR A 101 -25.11 -12.16 -5.69
N PRO A 102 -24.36 -13.26 -5.55
CA PRO A 102 -22.99 -13.20 -5.07
C PRO A 102 -22.15 -12.21 -5.91
N LYS A 103 -21.50 -11.29 -5.26
CA LYS A 103 -20.56 -10.36 -5.86
C LYS A 103 -19.16 -10.61 -5.34
N LEU A 104 -18.18 -10.56 -6.23
CA LEU A 104 -16.81 -10.86 -5.93
C LEU A 104 -15.89 -9.94 -6.74
N VAL A 105 -14.81 -9.49 -6.13
CA VAL A 105 -13.69 -8.88 -6.79
C VAL A 105 -12.41 -9.50 -6.28
N PHE A 106 -11.51 -9.83 -7.19
CA PHE A 106 -10.13 -10.20 -6.92
C PHE A 106 -9.23 -9.05 -7.37
N GLY A 107 -8.34 -8.60 -6.50
CA GLY A 107 -7.34 -7.59 -6.79
C GLY A 107 -5.94 -8.17 -6.77
N ALA A 108 -5.12 -7.79 -7.75
CA ALA A 108 -3.67 -7.96 -7.73
C ALA A 108 -3.03 -6.58 -7.88
N ARG A 109 -1.93 -6.35 -7.15
CA ARG A 109 -1.29 -5.04 -7.12
C ARG A 109 0.22 -5.13 -7.00
N GLY A 110 0.90 -4.13 -7.53
CA GLY A 110 2.33 -3.94 -7.38
C GLY A 110 2.67 -2.47 -7.30
N SER A 111 3.68 -2.11 -6.52
CA SER A 111 4.25 -0.78 -6.52
C SER A 111 5.75 -0.83 -6.36
N PHE A 112 6.43 0.14 -6.97
CA PHE A 112 7.88 0.34 -6.90
C PHE A 112 8.14 1.80 -6.55
N ASN A 113 8.95 2.04 -5.53
CA ASN A 113 9.37 3.37 -5.10
C ASN A 113 10.88 3.51 -5.31
N GLU A 114 11.26 4.46 -6.16
CA GLU A 114 12.64 4.76 -6.49
C GLU A 114 13.26 5.66 -5.42
N GLY A 115 14.11 5.08 -4.59
CA GLY A 115 14.73 5.78 -3.47
C GLY A 115 13.73 6.19 -2.39
N ILE A 116 13.75 5.53 -1.25
CA ILE A 116 12.86 5.85 -0.13
C ILE A 116 13.68 6.22 1.10
N SER A 117 13.37 7.37 1.68
CA SER A 117 14.00 7.85 2.92
C SER A 117 13.17 7.52 4.16
N SER A 118 11.90 7.21 4.01
CA SER A 118 10.99 6.86 5.09
C SER A 118 10.82 5.35 5.24
N ARG A 119 10.44 4.90 6.42
CA ARG A 119 10.22 3.48 6.73
C ARG A 119 9.13 2.83 5.83
N ARG A 120 8.16 3.61 5.37
CA ARG A 120 6.96 3.13 4.64
C ARG A 120 6.54 4.05 3.50
N GLY A 121 7.33 5.07 3.19
CA GLY A 121 6.88 6.15 2.32
C GLY A 121 5.68 6.91 2.92
N ARG A 122 5.60 7.06 4.24
CA ARG A 122 4.46 7.66 4.93
C ARG A 122 4.71 9.08 5.39
N ALA A 123 5.96 9.42 5.66
CA ALA A 123 6.44 10.73 6.08
C ALA A 123 7.90 10.85 5.71
N GLN A 124 8.49 12.04 5.86
CA GLN A 124 9.93 12.22 5.70
C GLN A 124 10.71 11.18 6.52
N GLY A 125 11.75 10.63 5.92
CA GLY A 125 12.60 9.65 6.56
C GLY A 125 13.34 10.23 7.76
N SER A 126 13.52 9.39 8.76
CA SER A 126 14.32 9.73 9.94
C SER A 126 15.82 9.56 9.71
N ILE A 127 16.22 8.96 8.59
CA ILE A 127 17.60 8.72 8.23
C ILE A 127 17.76 8.95 6.73
N LEU A 128 18.69 9.82 6.37
CA LEU A 128 19.17 10.00 5.00
C LEU A 128 20.44 9.19 4.82
N TYR A 129 20.55 8.44 3.71
CA TYR A 129 21.73 7.68 3.36
C TYR A 129 22.50 8.39 2.23
N LEU A 130 23.81 8.37 2.34
CA LEU A 130 24.72 9.04 1.41
C LEU A 130 25.82 8.07 0.97
N ASP A 131 26.32 8.29 -0.25
CA ASP A 131 27.50 7.63 -0.79
C ASP A 131 28.82 8.23 -0.24
N GLN A 132 29.96 7.84 -0.80
CA GLN A 132 31.28 8.35 -0.43
C GLN A 132 31.49 9.81 -0.82
N ASP A 133 30.79 10.29 -1.84
CA ASP A 133 30.83 11.68 -2.31
C ASP A 133 29.81 12.58 -1.61
N PHE A 134 29.14 12.08 -0.55
CA PHE A 134 28.06 12.74 0.18
C PHE A 134 26.83 13.04 -0.67
N LYS A 135 26.63 12.34 -1.78
CA LYS A 135 25.41 12.38 -2.56
C LYS A 135 24.37 11.42 -1.98
N THR A 136 23.11 11.76 -2.15
CA THR A 136 22.01 10.92 -1.71
C THR A 136 22.01 9.57 -2.41
N SER A 137 22.06 8.50 -1.63
CA SER A 137 21.94 7.10 -2.08
C SER A 137 20.90 6.40 -1.22
N LEU A 138 19.70 6.13 -1.77
CA LEU A 138 18.55 5.62 -1.04
C LEU A 138 18.14 4.24 -1.52
N PRO A 139 17.60 3.40 -0.61
CA PRO A 139 17.08 2.09 -0.99
C PRO A 139 15.83 2.22 -1.87
N ASN A 140 15.71 1.35 -2.86
CA ASN A 140 14.46 1.17 -3.59
C ASN A 140 13.54 0.24 -2.80
N TYR A 141 12.23 0.51 -2.86
CA TYR A 141 11.24 -0.25 -2.10
C TYR A 141 10.11 -0.70 -3.01
N TRP A 142 9.72 -1.96 -2.89
CA TRP A 142 8.66 -2.51 -3.70
C TRP A 142 7.68 -3.34 -2.88
N GLN A 143 6.46 -3.39 -3.35
CA GLN A 143 5.39 -4.17 -2.75
C GLN A 143 4.62 -4.93 -3.82
N LEU A 144 4.22 -6.15 -3.49
CA LEU A 144 3.25 -6.95 -4.22
C LEU A 144 2.10 -7.29 -3.28
N GLY A 145 0.90 -7.40 -3.81
CA GLY A 145 -0.23 -7.77 -2.99
C GLY A 145 -1.36 -8.38 -3.79
N ALA A 146 -2.19 -9.13 -3.08
CA ALA A 146 -3.43 -9.68 -3.58
C ALA A 146 -4.54 -9.45 -2.56
N ASP A 147 -5.76 -9.31 -3.04
CA ASP A 147 -6.91 -9.13 -2.17
C ASP A 147 -8.19 -9.64 -2.82
N PHE A 148 -9.22 -9.82 -2.01
CA PHE A 148 -10.57 -10.08 -2.48
C PHE A 148 -11.62 -9.42 -1.60
N LEU A 149 -12.77 -9.15 -2.17
CA LEU A 149 -13.97 -8.75 -1.45
C LEU A 149 -15.15 -9.56 -1.98
N PHE A 150 -15.81 -10.27 -1.09
CA PHE A 150 -17.04 -11.03 -1.37
C PHE A 150 -18.22 -10.39 -0.66
N LYS A 151 -19.39 -10.34 -1.34
CA LYS A 151 -20.66 -9.86 -0.78
C LYS A 151 -21.84 -10.66 -1.26
N PHE A 152 -22.73 -11.02 -0.33
CA PHE A 152 -23.97 -11.71 -0.65
C PHE A 152 -24.96 -11.68 0.52
N ARG A 153 -26.17 -11.18 0.30
CA ARG A 153 -27.29 -11.17 1.24
C ARG A 153 -26.95 -10.64 2.64
N GLY A 154 -26.10 -9.62 2.70
CA GLY A 154 -25.64 -9.00 3.94
C GLY A 154 -24.33 -9.56 4.49
N VAL A 155 -23.88 -10.72 4.01
CA VAL A 155 -22.55 -11.24 4.34
C VAL A 155 -21.48 -10.49 3.56
N SER A 156 -20.39 -10.16 4.21
CA SER A 156 -19.20 -9.56 3.59
C SER A 156 -17.95 -10.23 4.11
N ILE A 157 -17.01 -10.53 3.22
CA ILE A 157 -15.69 -11.06 3.56
C ILE A 157 -14.66 -10.29 2.74
N LEU A 158 -13.69 -9.69 3.42
CA LEU A 158 -12.55 -8.98 2.85
C LEU A 158 -11.27 -9.71 3.25
N GLY A 159 -10.41 -10.01 2.30
CA GLY A 159 -9.09 -10.56 2.57
C GLY A 159 -8.02 -9.78 1.80
N GLU A 160 -6.88 -9.56 2.44
CA GLU A 160 -5.71 -8.92 1.84
C GLU A 160 -4.43 -9.63 2.25
N TYR A 161 -3.51 -9.71 1.31
CA TYR A 161 -2.13 -10.15 1.48
C TYR A 161 -1.18 -9.12 0.88
N VAL A 162 -0.04 -8.90 1.52
CA VAL A 162 1.05 -8.06 1.02
C VAL A 162 2.39 -8.74 1.27
N TYR A 163 3.28 -8.57 0.33
CA TYR A 163 4.71 -8.81 0.47
C TYR A 163 5.46 -7.54 0.08
N ALA A 164 6.44 -7.15 0.88
CA ALA A 164 7.27 -5.99 0.63
C ALA A 164 8.74 -6.32 0.88
N ASP A 165 9.62 -5.72 0.07
CA ASP A 165 11.06 -5.83 0.24
C ASP A 165 11.77 -4.57 -0.28
N ALA A 166 13.06 -4.46 0.01
CA ALA A 166 13.90 -3.34 -0.36
C ALA A 166 15.21 -3.79 -1.00
N SER A 167 15.66 -3.04 -2.01
CA SER A 167 16.98 -3.17 -2.59
C SER A 167 17.84 -2.03 -2.06
N VAL A 168 18.91 -2.37 -1.35
CA VAL A 168 19.84 -1.41 -0.76
C VAL A 168 21.01 -1.18 -1.71
N PRO A 169 21.30 0.08 -2.11
CA PRO A 169 22.48 0.40 -2.90
C PRO A 169 23.77 0.02 -2.17
N ALA A 170 24.75 -0.51 -2.91
CA ALA A 170 26.04 -0.95 -2.35
C ALA A 170 26.99 0.21 -2.03
N ASP A 171 26.72 1.39 -2.54
CA ASP A 171 27.53 2.62 -2.40
C ASP A 171 27.19 3.42 -1.12
N ILE A 172 26.17 3.03 -0.37
CA ILE A 172 25.84 3.68 0.90
C ILE A 172 27.03 3.60 1.86
N SER A 173 27.55 4.76 2.26
CA SER A 173 28.73 4.91 3.11
C SER A 173 28.44 5.68 4.38
N TYR A 174 27.47 6.59 4.37
CA TYR A 174 27.10 7.41 5.51
C TYR A 174 25.60 7.41 5.72
N ARG A 175 25.21 7.70 6.97
CA ARG A 175 23.82 8.00 7.36
C ARG A 175 23.77 9.31 8.11
N VAL A 176 22.76 10.12 7.83
CA VAL A 176 22.46 11.37 8.53
C VAL A 176 21.13 11.22 9.24
N ARG A 177 21.10 11.51 10.53
CA ARG A 177 19.87 11.47 11.34
C ARG A 177 19.16 12.84 11.31
N ASN A 178 17.92 12.89 11.78
CA ASN A 178 17.14 14.13 11.86
C ASN A 178 17.79 15.23 12.71
N ASP A 179 18.66 14.87 13.65
CA ASP A 179 19.46 15.81 14.45
C ASP A 179 20.70 16.34 13.72
N GLY A 180 20.88 15.96 12.44
CA GLY A 180 22.05 16.31 11.63
C GLY A 180 23.31 15.48 11.93
N SER A 181 23.27 14.57 12.88
CA SER A 181 24.43 13.73 13.18
C SER A 181 24.74 12.75 12.04
N MET A 182 25.99 12.74 11.62
CA MET A 182 26.48 11.86 10.55
C MET A 182 27.29 10.70 11.14
N SER A 183 27.15 9.51 10.55
CA SER A 183 27.88 8.31 10.98
C SER A 183 28.07 7.35 9.80
N ASN A 184 29.20 6.67 9.78
CA ASN A 184 29.51 5.56 8.88
C ASN A 184 29.35 4.18 9.56
N SER A 185 28.80 4.14 10.75
CA SER A 185 28.58 2.91 11.49
C SER A 185 27.23 2.29 11.16
N PHE A 186 27.22 1.08 10.58
CA PHE A 186 26.05 0.27 10.24
C PHE A 186 26.13 -1.07 10.98
N LEU A 187 26.39 -1.01 12.29
CA LEU A 187 26.59 -2.20 13.11
C LEU A 187 25.25 -2.90 13.44
N ILE A 188 25.25 -4.22 13.21
CA ILE A 188 24.24 -5.16 13.71
C ILE A 188 25.00 -6.26 14.45
N ASP A 189 24.69 -6.48 15.71
CA ASP A 189 25.35 -7.45 16.58
C ASP A 189 26.89 -7.35 16.56
N GLY A 190 27.39 -6.11 16.47
CA GLY A 190 28.83 -5.81 16.42
C GLY A 190 29.51 -5.97 15.04
N ILE A 191 28.75 -6.38 14.02
CA ILE A 191 29.25 -6.56 12.64
C ILE A 191 28.74 -5.43 11.75
N GLN A 192 29.65 -4.83 10.93
CA GLN A 192 29.29 -3.82 9.94
C GLN A 192 28.53 -4.49 8.79
N ASN A 193 27.25 -4.14 8.62
CA ASN A 193 26.40 -4.67 7.55
C ASN A 193 25.38 -3.62 7.12
N VAL A 194 25.66 -2.93 6.01
CA VAL A 194 24.84 -1.85 5.47
C VAL A 194 23.48 -2.36 5.05
N ASP A 195 23.41 -3.45 4.28
CA ASP A 195 22.14 -3.99 3.76
C ASP A 195 21.17 -4.33 4.89
N SER A 196 21.61 -5.17 5.84
CA SER A 196 20.78 -5.56 6.97
C SER A 196 20.43 -4.37 7.88
N TYR A 197 21.35 -3.42 8.06
CA TYR A 197 21.09 -2.22 8.86
C TYR A 197 19.97 -1.37 8.27
N VAL A 198 19.97 -1.17 6.95
CA VAL A 198 18.94 -0.40 6.24
C VAL A 198 17.62 -1.15 6.25
N LYS A 199 17.62 -2.43 5.86
CA LYS A 199 16.43 -3.28 5.78
C LYS A 199 15.71 -3.41 7.12
N ASN A 200 16.44 -3.54 8.24
CA ASN A 200 15.83 -3.62 9.58
C ASN A 200 15.09 -2.35 10.01
N ARG A 201 15.26 -1.25 9.28
CA ARG A 201 14.55 0.02 9.51
C ARG A 201 13.39 0.24 8.56
N MET A 202 13.21 -0.67 7.61
CA MET A 202 12.11 -0.62 6.64
C MET A 202 11.00 -1.60 7.03
N MET A 203 9.80 -1.38 6.52
CA MET A 203 8.69 -2.31 6.70
C MET A 203 8.69 -3.32 5.56
N ILE A 204 9.44 -4.40 5.74
CA ILE A 204 9.59 -5.49 4.78
C ILE A 204 8.99 -6.79 5.32
N GLY A 205 8.75 -7.76 4.43
CA GLY A 205 8.20 -9.08 4.76
C GLY A 205 6.76 -9.26 4.33
N HIS A 206 6.08 -10.18 4.97
CA HIS A 206 4.73 -10.62 4.64
C HIS A 206 3.71 -10.11 5.65
N GLY A 207 2.49 -9.85 5.16
CA GLY A 207 1.35 -9.56 6.02
C GLY A 207 0.05 -10.04 5.38
N TYR A 208 -0.92 -10.40 6.21
CA TYR A 208 -2.26 -10.74 5.76
C TYR A 208 -3.32 -10.21 6.74
N ASN A 209 -4.50 -10.00 6.22
CA ASN A 209 -5.67 -9.57 6.98
C ASN A 209 -6.92 -10.22 6.39
N ILE A 210 -7.81 -10.71 7.25
CA ILE A 210 -9.12 -11.21 6.87
C ILE A 210 -10.15 -10.60 7.81
N GLN A 211 -11.22 -10.06 7.24
CA GLN A 211 -12.33 -9.45 7.97
C GLN A 211 -13.64 -10.00 7.43
N GLY A 212 -14.62 -10.19 8.31
CA GLY A 212 -15.94 -10.64 7.93
C GLY A 212 -17.02 -9.95 8.75
N GLY A 213 -18.18 -9.76 8.15
CA GLY A 213 -19.34 -9.16 8.81
C GLY A 213 -20.66 -9.55 8.18
N TYR A 214 -21.72 -9.40 8.95
CA TYR A 214 -23.08 -9.63 8.53
C TYR A 214 -23.99 -8.46 8.92
N VAL A 215 -24.72 -7.96 7.93
CA VAL A 215 -25.76 -6.93 8.15
C VAL A 215 -27.11 -7.60 8.32
N SER A 216 -27.61 -7.60 9.55
CA SER A 216 -28.99 -8.00 9.86
C SER A 216 -29.93 -6.81 9.67
N LEU A 217 -31.08 -7.05 9.04
CA LEU A 217 -32.18 -6.09 9.02
C LEU A 217 -33.08 -6.41 10.23
N PHE A 218 -33.02 -5.58 11.25
CA PHE A 218 -34.07 -5.56 12.27
C PHE A 218 -35.19 -4.68 11.70
N PHE A 219 -36.33 -5.28 11.38
CA PHE A 219 -37.56 -4.51 11.22
C PHE A 219 -38.00 -4.12 12.62
N ILE A 220 -37.93 -2.83 12.94
CA ILE A 220 -38.59 -2.22 14.07
C ILE A 220 -39.99 -1.83 13.62
#